data_04cfe78d9f4700ead5129168f189565c
#
_entry.id   04cfe78d9f4700ead5129168f189565c
#
_cell.length_a   1.000
_cell.length_b   1.000
_cell.length_c   1.000
_cell.angle_alpha   90.00
_cell.angle_beta   90.00
_cell.angle_gamma   90.00
#
_symmetry.space_group_name_H-M   'P 1'
#
loop_
_entity.id
_entity.type
_entity.pdbx_description
1 polymer ?
#
loop_
_entity_poly.entity_id
_entity_poly.type
_entity_poly.pdbx_seq_one_letter_code
_entity_poly.pdbx_strand_id
1 'polypeptide(L)'
;MASKSIGMLNIVFGADLRGFERAMKKAQKGLKKLGTKMKKIGGNLSRNVTMPLLAVGGASAKMALDFQKSMTKINTLVGVSAGEVEKLKKSVLALSGKTATAPNELAEGLYFLTSAGLNSKDAMEALEQVSKGVASGLGESADLSNVAAAAQNAYGKETMSASKALDIFGGMVKTGMFNASELASVLGTQLGLSA
;
A
#
# COMPACT_ATOMS: atom_id res chain seq x y z
N MET A 1 -45.31 -40.32 -49.40
CA MET A 1 -44.10 -39.72 -48.75
C MET A 1 -44.49 -39.24 -47.37
N ALA A 2 -44.07 -39.96 -46.34
CA ALA A 2 -44.44 -39.65 -44.98
C ALA A 2 -43.51 -38.58 -44.41
N SER A 3 -44.07 -37.42 -44.09
CA SER A 3 -43.36 -36.35 -43.39
C SER A 3 -43.23 -36.71 -41.90
N LYS A 4 -42.03 -36.93 -41.44
CA LYS A 4 -41.64 -37.20 -40.04
C LYS A 4 -41.50 -35.87 -39.30
N SER A 5 -42.47 -35.49 -38.50
CA SER A 5 -42.38 -34.34 -37.64
C SER A 5 -41.44 -34.67 -36.47
N ILE A 6 -40.32 -33.97 -36.38
CA ILE A 6 -39.41 -34.01 -35.25
C ILE A 6 -40.03 -33.18 -34.13
N GLY A 7 -40.42 -33.85 -33.03
CA GLY A 7 -40.99 -33.17 -31.88
C GLY A 7 -40.05 -32.15 -31.28
N MET A 8 -40.54 -30.92 -31.06
CA MET A 8 -39.81 -29.89 -30.32
C MET A 8 -39.68 -30.30 -28.84
N LEU A 9 -38.48 -30.58 -28.40
CA LEU A 9 -38.18 -30.80 -27.00
C LEU A 9 -38.04 -29.42 -26.28
N ASN A 10 -39.08 -29.01 -25.58
CA ASN A 10 -39.01 -27.81 -24.72
C ASN A 10 -38.40 -28.22 -23.39
N ILE A 11 -37.12 -27.93 -23.20
CA ILE A 11 -36.44 -28.05 -21.90
C ILE A 11 -36.70 -26.78 -21.11
N VAL A 12 -37.58 -26.85 -20.11
CA VAL A 12 -37.81 -25.76 -19.16
C VAL A 12 -36.80 -25.90 -18.03
N PHE A 13 -35.76 -25.06 -18.00
CA PHE A 13 -34.86 -24.97 -16.89
C PHE A 13 -35.55 -24.22 -15.73
N GLY A 14 -36.13 -24.95 -14.80
CA GLY A 14 -36.63 -24.45 -13.53
C GLY A 14 -35.49 -24.21 -12.55
N ALA A 15 -34.76 -23.13 -12.69
CA ALA A 15 -33.78 -22.77 -11.68
C ALA A 15 -34.51 -22.18 -10.46
N ASP A 16 -34.40 -22.82 -9.29
CA ASP A 16 -34.87 -22.22 -8.03
C ASP A 16 -33.92 -21.10 -7.60
N LEU A 17 -34.24 -19.88 -8.03
CA LEU A 17 -33.45 -18.68 -7.74
C LEU A 17 -33.63 -18.14 -6.31
N ARG A 18 -34.53 -18.75 -5.51
CA ARG A 18 -34.80 -18.26 -4.13
C ARG A 18 -33.59 -18.31 -3.22
N GLY A 19 -32.72 -19.33 -3.40
CA GLY A 19 -31.45 -19.43 -2.70
C GLY A 19 -30.47 -18.32 -3.10
N PHE A 20 -30.37 -18.07 -4.40
CA PHE A 20 -29.54 -17.01 -4.98
C PHE A 20 -30.03 -15.62 -4.56
N GLU A 21 -31.33 -15.33 -4.61
CA GLU A 21 -31.89 -14.05 -4.17
C GLU A 21 -31.65 -13.78 -2.68
N ARG A 22 -31.77 -14.82 -1.82
CA ARG A 22 -31.46 -14.70 -0.39
C ARG A 22 -29.98 -14.41 -0.17
N ALA A 23 -29.08 -15.09 -0.89
CA ALA A 23 -27.63 -14.84 -0.82
C ALA A 23 -27.30 -13.43 -1.33
N MET A 24 -27.91 -12.98 -2.41
CA MET A 24 -27.75 -11.64 -2.96
C MET A 24 -28.25 -10.55 -2.00
N LYS A 25 -29.43 -10.72 -1.39
CA LYS A 25 -29.96 -9.81 -0.36
C LYS A 25 -29.06 -9.78 0.88
N LYS A 26 -28.48 -10.92 1.27
CA LYS A 26 -27.53 -11.00 2.39
C LYS A 26 -26.21 -10.28 2.08
N ALA A 27 -25.70 -10.44 0.86
CA ALA A 27 -24.51 -9.73 0.36
C ALA A 27 -24.76 -8.22 0.27
N GLN A 28 -25.91 -7.78 -0.26
CA GLN A 28 -26.28 -6.37 -0.32
C GLN A 28 -26.43 -5.74 1.09
N LYS A 29 -27.03 -6.47 2.05
CA LYS A 29 -27.09 -6.02 3.46
C LYS A 29 -25.69 -5.95 4.08
N GLY A 30 -24.79 -6.88 3.74
CA GLY A 30 -23.39 -6.87 4.15
C GLY A 30 -22.66 -5.65 3.61
N LEU A 31 -22.77 -5.39 2.30
CA LEU A 31 -22.19 -4.23 1.63
C LEU A 31 -22.74 -2.90 2.18
N LYS A 32 -24.05 -2.84 2.46
CA LYS A 32 -24.67 -1.64 3.07
C LYS A 32 -24.19 -1.40 4.51
N LYS A 33 -23.98 -2.48 5.30
CA LYS A 33 -23.35 -2.40 6.63
C LYS A 33 -21.87 -2.01 6.55
N LEU A 34 -21.14 -2.51 5.55
CA LEU A 34 -19.77 -2.08 5.27
C LEU A 34 -19.74 -0.59 4.89
N GLY A 35 -20.62 -0.17 3.98
CA GLY A 35 -20.73 1.23 3.56
C GLY A 35 -21.06 2.19 4.72
N THR A 36 -21.95 1.79 5.64
CA THR A 36 -22.25 2.57 6.86
C THR A 36 -21.10 2.55 7.86
N LYS A 37 -20.38 1.43 8.00
CA LYS A 37 -19.15 1.37 8.82
C LYS A 37 -18.03 2.21 8.19
N MET A 38 -17.83 2.14 6.87
CA MET A 38 -16.89 2.99 6.14
C MET A 38 -17.26 4.46 6.23
N LYS A 39 -18.56 4.81 6.17
CA LYS A 39 -19.04 6.19 6.38
C LYS A 39 -18.79 6.71 7.81
N LYS A 40 -18.91 5.84 8.82
CA LYS A 40 -18.60 6.16 10.22
C LYS A 40 -17.10 6.26 10.48
N ILE A 41 -16.30 5.37 9.87
CA ILE A 41 -14.82 5.40 9.90
C ILE A 41 -14.33 6.59 9.08
N GLY A 42 -14.90 6.84 7.90
CA GLY A 42 -14.63 8.01 7.07
C GLY A 42 -15.00 9.32 7.72
N GLY A 43 -16.09 9.36 8.51
CA GLY A 43 -16.49 10.54 9.28
C GLY A 43 -15.53 10.89 10.43
N ASN A 44 -14.99 9.89 11.11
CA ASN A 44 -13.97 10.10 12.14
C ASN A 44 -12.58 10.38 11.55
N LEU A 45 -12.23 9.73 10.42
CA LEU A 45 -11.03 10.02 9.65
C LEU A 45 -11.11 11.41 9.00
N SER A 46 -12.29 11.80 8.50
CA SER A 46 -12.53 13.11 7.89
C SER A 46 -12.37 14.25 8.92
N ARG A 47 -12.85 14.10 10.15
CA ARG A 47 -12.72 15.15 11.18
C ARG A 47 -11.30 15.30 11.73
N ASN A 48 -10.56 14.20 11.91
CA ASN A 48 -9.27 14.24 12.60
C ASN A 48 -8.06 14.21 11.69
N VAL A 49 -8.24 13.83 10.41
CA VAL A 49 -7.12 13.64 9.46
C VAL A 49 -7.37 14.32 8.12
N THR A 50 -8.59 14.27 7.58
CA THR A 50 -8.86 14.79 6.23
C THR A 50 -9.17 16.30 6.26
N MET A 51 -9.72 16.85 7.35
CA MET A 51 -9.96 18.30 7.45
C MET A 51 -8.67 19.13 7.43
N PRO A 52 -7.56 18.75 8.09
CA PRO A 52 -6.30 19.44 7.91
C PRO A 52 -5.72 19.33 6.49
N LEU A 53 -6.01 18.21 5.78
CA LEU A 53 -5.57 17.98 4.42
C LEU A 53 -6.48 18.64 3.36
N LEU A 54 -7.76 18.80 3.61
CA LEU A 54 -8.71 19.51 2.72
C LEU A 54 -8.52 21.03 2.69
N ALA A 55 -7.85 21.59 3.70
CA ALA A 55 -7.52 23.01 3.70
C ALA A 55 -6.51 23.40 2.61
N VAL A 56 -5.88 22.42 1.93
CA VAL A 56 -4.86 22.63 0.88
C VAL A 56 -5.39 22.34 -0.54
N GLY A 57 -6.71 22.30 -0.75
CA GLY A 57 -7.35 22.28 -2.09
C GLY A 57 -7.07 21.07 -2.97
N GLY A 58 -8.08 20.60 -3.68
CA GLY A 58 -8.11 19.68 -4.86
C GLY A 58 -7.12 18.51 -5.01
N ALA A 59 -5.86 18.67 -4.73
CA ALA A 59 -4.83 17.63 -4.70
C ALA A 59 -5.04 16.61 -3.57
N SER A 60 -5.76 16.99 -2.52
CA SER A 60 -5.99 16.21 -1.30
C SER A 60 -6.81 14.94 -1.53
N ALA A 61 -7.76 14.97 -2.46
CA ALA A 61 -8.61 13.81 -2.73
C ALA A 61 -7.81 12.68 -3.41
N LYS A 62 -6.95 13.02 -4.37
CA LYS A 62 -6.07 12.05 -5.03
C LYS A 62 -5.08 11.46 -4.02
N MET A 63 -4.44 12.31 -3.23
CA MET A 63 -3.48 11.89 -2.19
C MET A 63 -4.14 10.94 -1.17
N ALA A 64 -5.37 11.23 -0.73
CA ALA A 64 -6.12 10.36 0.18
C ALA A 64 -6.47 9.01 -0.46
N LEU A 65 -6.83 9.00 -1.74
CA LEU A 65 -7.11 7.77 -2.48
C LEU A 65 -5.84 6.93 -2.67
N ASP A 66 -4.73 7.54 -3.02
CA ASP A 66 -3.45 6.85 -3.22
C ASP A 66 -2.91 6.30 -1.90
N PHE A 67 -3.01 7.06 -0.81
CA PHE A 67 -2.75 6.57 0.54
C PHE A 67 -3.59 5.34 0.88
N GLN A 68 -4.91 5.42 0.66
CA GLN A 68 -5.81 4.32 0.94
C GLN A 68 -5.49 3.08 0.07
N LYS A 69 -5.14 3.27 -1.21
CA LYS A 69 -4.72 2.18 -2.10
C LYS A 69 -3.47 1.47 -1.58
N SER A 70 -2.43 2.21 -1.20
CA SER A 70 -1.18 1.63 -0.69
C SER A 70 -1.42 0.87 0.62
N MET A 71 -2.19 1.42 1.54
CA MET A 71 -2.56 0.71 2.78
C MET A 71 -3.42 -0.53 2.54
N THR A 72 -4.28 -0.50 1.51
CA THR A 72 -5.06 -1.68 1.08
C THR A 72 -4.16 -2.76 0.48
N LYS A 73 -3.16 -2.39 -0.34
CA LYS A 73 -2.17 -3.34 -0.88
C LYS A 73 -1.41 -4.04 0.26
N ILE A 74 -0.99 -3.33 1.30
CA ILE A 74 -0.33 -3.91 2.47
C ILE A 74 -1.23 -4.98 3.12
N ASN A 75 -2.52 -4.71 3.27
CA ASN A 75 -3.47 -5.69 3.80
C ASN A 75 -3.68 -6.89 2.88
N THR A 76 -3.94 -6.65 1.58
CA THR A 76 -4.42 -7.68 0.65
C THR A 76 -3.30 -8.46 -0.04
N LEU A 77 -2.18 -7.82 -0.36
CA LEU A 77 -1.08 -8.42 -1.11
C LEU A 77 0.07 -8.89 -0.22
N VAL A 78 0.34 -8.18 0.86
CA VAL A 78 1.40 -8.55 1.82
C VAL A 78 0.85 -9.44 2.93
N GLY A 79 -0.46 -9.41 3.18
CA GLY A 79 -1.11 -10.26 4.19
C GLY A 79 -1.02 -9.73 5.62
N VAL A 80 -0.68 -8.46 5.80
CA VAL A 80 -0.70 -7.80 7.11
C VAL A 80 -2.15 -7.69 7.58
N SER A 81 -2.41 -8.06 8.83
CA SER A 81 -3.76 -8.05 9.39
C SER A 81 -4.41 -6.67 9.35
N ALA A 82 -5.73 -6.60 9.18
CA ALA A 82 -6.47 -5.33 9.14
C ALA A 82 -6.24 -4.48 10.41
N GLY A 83 -6.10 -5.13 11.57
CA GLY A 83 -5.83 -4.44 12.84
C GLY A 83 -4.44 -3.80 12.89
N GLU A 84 -3.44 -4.45 12.32
CA GLU A 84 -2.09 -3.88 12.18
C GLU A 84 -2.05 -2.77 11.15
N VAL A 85 -2.74 -2.94 10.01
CA VAL A 85 -2.83 -1.89 8.99
C VAL A 85 -3.44 -0.61 9.56
N GLU A 86 -4.45 -0.70 10.44
CA GLU A 86 -4.99 0.49 11.10
C GLU A 86 -3.98 1.17 12.05
N LYS A 87 -3.12 0.40 12.71
CA LYS A 87 -2.00 0.96 13.50
C LYS A 87 -0.96 1.61 12.59
N LEU A 88 -0.59 0.94 11.50
CA LEU A 88 0.34 1.47 10.51
C LEU A 88 -0.16 2.77 9.88
N LYS A 89 -1.44 2.86 9.51
CA LYS A 89 -2.05 4.12 9.01
C LYS A 89 -1.83 5.28 9.97
N LYS A 90 -2.10 5.07 11.26
CA LYS A 90 -1.92 6.12 12.28
C LYS A 90 -0.45 6.52 12.40
N SER A 91 0.45 5.55 12.37
CA SER A 91 1.89 5.79 12.47
C SER A 91 2.43 6.54 11.26
N VAL A 92 2.00 6.18 10.04
CA VAL A 92 2.37 6.87 8.80
C VAL A 92 1.87 8.32 8.80
N LEU A 93 0.63 8.55 9.23
CA LEU A 93 0.08 9.92 9.32
C LEU A 93 0.81 10.76 10.37
N ALA A 94 1.17 10.17 11.51
CA ALA A 94 1.97 10.85 12.52
C ALA A 94 3.39 11.17 12.01
N LEU A 95 3.99 10.26 11.26
CA LEU A 95 5.31 10.44 10.65
C LEU A 95 5.28 11.55 9.58
N SER A 96 4.25 11.55 8.72
CA SER A 96 4.03 12.61 7.71
C SER A 96 3.99 14.01 8.35
N GLY A 97 3.30 14.15 9.49
CA GLY A 97 3.26 15.43 10.22
C GLY A 97 4.61 15.86 10.80
N LYS A 98 5.54 14.93 11.03
CA LYS A 98 6.88 15.22 11.57
C LYS A 98 7.93 15.50 10.49
N THR A 99 7.80 14.90 9.33
CA THR A 99 8.85 14.87 8.30
C THR A 99 8.51 15.69 7.05
N ALA A 100 7.35 16.33 7.01
CA ALA A 100 6.84 17.08 5.86
C ALA A 100 6.76 16.24 4.55
N THR A 101 6.86 14.91 4.66
CA THR A 101 6.68 13.98 3.53
C THR A 101 5.20 13.65 3.39
N ALA A 102 4.69 13.59 2.16
CA ALA A 102 3.27 13.34 1.92
C ALA A 102 2.84 11.94 2.42
N PRO A 103 1.64 11.80 3.03
CA PRO A 103 1.18 10.52 3.56
C PRO A 103 1.13 9.39 2.53
N ASN A 104 0.75 9.70 1.28
CA ASN A 104 0.71 8.73 0.19
C ASN A 104 2.09 8.23 -0.20
N GLU A 105 3.11 9.08 -0.20
CA GLU A 105 4.51 8.71 -0.46
C GLU A 105 5.05 7.80 0.64
N LEU A 106 4.78 8.12 1.91
CA LEU A 106 5.16 7.26 3.03
C LEU A 106 4.43 5.91 3.01
N ALA A 107 3.14 5.90 2.64
CA ALA A 107 2.38 4.65 2.51
C ALA A 107 2.89 3.79 1.35
N GLU A 108 3.35 4.39 0.26
CA GLU A 108 4.00 3.67 -0.83
C GLU A 108 5.35 3.10 -0.40
N GLY A 109 6.19 3.89 0.25
CA GLY A 109 7.44 3.40 0.85
C GLY A 109 7.22 2.25 1.83
N LEU A 110 6.20 2.37 2.70
CA LEU A 110 5.84 1.29 3.62
C LEU A 110 5.40 0.02 2.89
N TYR A 111 4.66 0.16 1.79
CA TYR A 111 4.28 -0.98 0.95
C TYR A 111 5.51 -1.71 0.40
N PHE A 112 6.52 -0.99 -0.10
CA PHE A 112 7.77 -1.61 -0.57
C PHE A 112 8.52 -2.32 0.55
N LEU A 113 8.68 -1.69 1.71
CA LEU A 113 9.35 -2.28 2.86
C LEU A 113 8.66 -3.57 3.34
N THR A 114 7.34 -3.55 3.46
CA THR A 114 6.57 -4.73 3.87
C THR A 114 6.52 -5.81 2.78
N SER A 115 6.47 -5.43 1.50
CA SER A 115 6.52 -6.38 0.37
C SER A 115 7.88 -7.08 0.27
N ALA A 116 8.95 -6.42 0.70
CA ALA A 116 10.28 -7.01 0.79
C ALA A 116 10.47 -7.94 2.01
N GLY A 117 9.40 -8.16 2.79
CA GLY A 117 9.40 -9.10 3.91
C GLY A 117 9.71 -8.50 5.28
N LEU A 118 9.89 -7.19 5.38
CA LEU A 118 10.07 -6.56 6.69
C LEU A 118 8.76 -6.63 7.49
N ASN A 119 8.84 -7.05 8.76
CA ASN A 119 7.68 -7.00 9.65
C ASN A 119 7.27 -5.55 9.94
N SER A 120 6.05 -5.34 10.43
CA SER A 120 5.46 -4.02 10.63
C SER A 120 6.33 -3.06 11.46
N LYS A 121 7.04 -3.57 12.47
CA LYS A 121 7.91 -2.76 13.31
C LYS A 121 9.16 -2.32 12.56
N ASP A 122 9.86 -3.26 11.94
CA ASP A 122 11.09 -2.99 11.19
C ASP A 122 10.83 -2.11 9.96
N ALA A 123 9.69 -2.34 9.29
CA ALA A 123 9.25 -1.50 8.18
C ALA A 123 8.98 -0.05 8.61
N MET A 124 8.37 0.18 9.79
CA MET A 124 8.17 1.54 10.31
C MET A 124 9.47 2.21 10.75
N GLU A 125 10.40 1.46 11.36
CA GLU A 125 11.73 1.98 11.71
C GLU A 125 12.52 2.38 10.44
N ALA A 126 12.49 1.54 9.41
CA ALA A 126 13.11 1.85 8.13
C ALA A 126 12.44 3.05 7.44
N LEU A 127 11.10 3.13 7.47
CA LEU A 127 10.34 4.22 6.89
C LEU A 127 10.66 5.57 7.54
N GLU A 128 10.94 5.60 8.83
CA GLU A 128 11.37 6.82 9.51
C GLU A 128 12.71 7.32 8.94
N GLN A 129 13.66 6.45 8.66
CA GLN A 129 14.94 6.84 8.03
C GLN A 129 14.73 7.24 6.57
N VAL A 130 13.90 6.49 5.83
CA VAL A 130 13.49 6.84 4.46
C VAL A 130 12.89 8.24 4.41
N SER A 131 11.99 8.58 5.33
CA SER A 131 11.36 9.91 5.36
C SER A 131 12.38 11.05 5.59
N LYS A 132 13.43 10.81 6.36
CA LYS A 132 14.54 11.76 6.52
C LYS A 132 15.33 11.92 5.22
N GLY A 133 15.55 10.81 4.49
CA GLY A 133 16.17 10.82 3.17
C GLY A 133 15.37 11.64 2.16
N VAL A 134 14.05 11.41 2.10
CA VAL A 134 13.12 12.18 1.26
C VAL A 134 13.16 13.67 1.60
N ALA A 135 13.05 14.00 2.89
CA ALA A 135 13.09 15.38 3.35
C ALA A 135 14.41 16.09 3.04
N SER A 136 15.53 15.35 2.94
CA SER A 136 16.84 15.87 2.52
C SER A 136 17.02 15.98 1.01
N GLY A 137 16.01 15.56 0.20
CA GLY A 137 16.07 15.55 -1.26
C GLY A 137 16.94 14.42 -1.83
N LEU A 138 17.20 13.35 -1.06
CA LEU A 138 18.01 12.22 -1.50
C LEU A 138 17.34 11.39 -2.59
N GLY A 139 15.99 11.31 -2.60
CA GLY A 139 15.20 10.56 -3.56
C GLY A 139 13.76 10.41 -3.13
N GLU A 140 12.98 9.69 -3.91
CA GLU A 140 11.58 9.39 -3.62
C GLU A 140 11.45 8.28 -2.56
N SER A 141 10.33 8.28 -1.83
CA SER A 141 10.08 7.31 -0.75
C SER A 141 10.13 5.86 -1.23
N ALA A 142 9.60 5.57 -2.43
CA ALA A 142 9.63 4.24 -3.03
C ALA A 142 11.06 3.75 -3.28
N ASP A 143 11.89 4.57 -3.91
CA ASP A 143 13.28 4.26 -4.25
C ASP A 143 14.13 4.02 -2.99
N LEU A 144 14.04 4.93 -2.04
CA LEU A 144 14.79 4.82 -0.78
C LEU A 144 14.33 3.63 0.07
N SER A 145 13.03 3.28 0.00
CA SER A 145 12.49 2.09 0.66
C SER A 145 13.04 0.81 0.04
N ASN A 146 13.12 0.75 -1.30
CA ASN A 146 13.72 -0.39 -1.99
C ASN A 146 15.20 -0.57 -1.62
N VAL A 147 15.98 0.51 -1.59
CA VAL A 147 17.38 0.47 -1.18
C VAL A 147 17.52 -0.02 0.26
N ALA A 148 16.73 0.52 1.18
CA ALA A 148 16.77 0.13 2.59
C ALA A 148 16.39 -1.35 2.78
N ALA A 149 15.30 -1.79 2.12
CA ALA A 149 14.84 -3.17 2.20
C ALA A 149 15.85 -4.16 1.58
N ALA A 150 16.34 -3.87 0.37
CA ALA A 150 17.31 -4.71 -0.31
C ALA A 150 18.60 -4.85 0.49
N ALA A 151 19.11 -3.76 1.07
CA ALA A 151 20.29 -3.79 1.90
C ALA A 151 20.08 -4.61 3.20
N GLN A 152 18.93 -4.45 3.86
CA GLN A 152 18.62 -5.24 5.05
C GLN A 152 18.42 -6.73 4.75
N ASN A 153 17.82 -7.07 3.61
CA ASN A 153 17.63 -8.45 3.20
C ASN A 153 18.97 -9.12 2.82
N ALA A 154 19.85 -8.39 2.12
CA ALA A 154 21.14 -8.93 1.69
C ALA A 154 22.16 -9.11 2.84
N TYR A 155 22.19 -8.17 3.79
CA TYR A 155 23.23 -8.12 4.82
C TYR A 155 22.70 -8.37 6.24
N GLY A 156 21.39 -8.47 6.41
CA GLY A 156 20.76 -8.54 7.72
C GLY A 156 20.66 -7.18 8.43
N LYS A 157 19.56 -6.98 9.16
CA LYS A 157 19.25 -5.70 9.87
C LYS A 157 20.37 -5.28 10.84
N GLU A 158 20.96 -6.24 11.56
CA GLU A 158 22.00 -5.99 12.54
C GLU A 158 23.30 -5.49 11.90
N THR A 159 23.59 -5.94 10.69
CA THR A 159 24.79 -5.53 9.94
C THR A 159 24.57 -4.25 9.15
N MET A 160 23.39 -4.13 8.53
CA MET A 160 23.01 -3.04 7.64
C MET A 160 21.64 -2.49 8.02
N SER A 161 21.62 -1.54 8.95
CA SER A 161 20.39 -0.80 9.28
C SER A 161 19.94 0.07 8.10
N ALA A 162 18.64 0.43 8.05
CA ALA A 162 18.13 1.33 7.03
C ALA A 162 18.87 2.68 7.00
N SER A 163 19.21 3.23 8.18
CA SER A 163 20.00 4.46 8.27
C SER A 163 21.35 4.30 7.57
N LYS A 164 22.10 3.26 7.91
CA LYS A 164 23.43 3.01 7.33
C LYS A 164 23.36 2.78 5.81
N ALA A 165 22.35 2.05 5.35
CA ALA A 165 22.13 1.83 3.92
C ALA A 165 21.87 3.15 3.18
N LEU A 166 21.03 4.02 3.74
CA LEU A 166 20.72 5.32 3.15
C LEU A 166 21.87 6.32 3.25
N ASP A 167 22.69 6.26 4.30
CA ASP A 167 23.90 7.07 4.41
C ASP A 167 24.93 6.72 3.34
N ILE A 168 25.15 5.42 3.10
CA ILE A 168 26.02 4.92 2.02
C ILE A 168 25.45 5.32 0.66
N PHE A 169 24.17 5.12 0.45
CA PHE A 169 23.47 5.51 -0.78
C PHE A 169 23.61 7.02 -1.03
N GLY A 170 23.33 7.85 -0.03
CA GLY A 170 23.49 9.29 -0.10
C GLY A 170 24.93 9.72 -0.40
N GLY A 171 25.92 9.00 0.14
CA GLY A 171 27.32 9.18 -0.21
C GLY A 171 27.58 8.95 -1.70
N MET A 172 27.06 7.86 -2.27
CA MET A 172 27.22 7.56 -3.69
C MET A 172 26.55 8.61 -4.60
N VAL A 173 25.33 9.04 -4.25
CA VAL A 173 24.63 10.10 -4.99
C VAL A 173 25.41 11.41 -4.97
N LYS A 174 25.98 11.78 -3.83
CA LYS A 174 26.81 13.00 -3.70
C LYS A 174 28.08 12.98 -4.53
N THR A 175 28.62 11.80 -4.87
CA THR A 175 29.78 11.70 -5.77
C THR A 175 29.45 12.06 -7.22
N GLY A 176 28.17 12.26 -7.55
CA GLY A 176 27.70 12.65 -8.87
C GLY A 176 27.83 11.61 -9.98
N MET A 177 28.14 10.37 -9.60
CA MET A 177 28.25 9.28 -10.57
C MET A 177 26.88 8.75 -11.07
N PHE A 178 25.85 8.91 -10.26
CA PHE A 178 24.50 8.42 -10.53
C PHE A 178 23.47 9.40 -9.98
N ASN A 179 22.30 9.47 -10.64
CA ASN A 179 21.15 10.07 -9.98
C ASN A 179 20.50 9.05 -9.00
N ALA A 180 19.71 9.56 -8.05
CA ALA A 180 19.17 8.74 -6.98
C ALA A 180 18.27 7.59 -7.49
N SER A 181 17.43 7.85 -8.48
CA SER A 181 16.50 6.86 -9.05
C SER A 181 17.24 5.75 -9.82
N GLU A 182 18.24 6.10 -10.63
CA GLU A 182 19.08 5.12 -11.35
C GLU A 182 19.83 4.21 -10.37
N LEU A 183 20.48 4.79 -9.37
CA LEU A 183 21.23 4.04 -8.37
C LEU A 183 20.30 3.14 -7.53
N ALA A 184 19.12 3.64 -7.14
CA ALA A 184 18.12 2.86 -6.40
C ALA A 184 17.62 1.66 -7.22
N SER A 185 17.38 1.86 -8.52
CA SER A 185 16.96 0.79 -9.43
C SER A 185 18.04 -0.30 -9.57
N VAL A 186 19.30 0.09 -9.75
CA VAL A 186 20.42 -0.84 -9.86
C VAL A 186 20.62 -1.62 -8.56
N LEU A 187 20.68 -0.93 -7.42
CA LEU A 187 20.90 -1.57 -6.12
C LEU A 187 19.72 -2.47 -5.73
N GLY A 188 18.48 -2.00 -5.93
CA GLY A 188 17.28 -2.79 -5.65
C GLY A 188 17.24 -4.09 -6.47
N THR A 189 17.63 -4.04 -7.75
CA THR A 189 17.68 -5.21 -8.63
C THR A 189 18.84 -6.14 -8.25
N GLN A 190 20.03 -5.63 -8.05
CA GLN A 190 21.22 -6.44 -7.77
C GLN A 190 21.15 -7.09 -6.37
N LEU A 191 20.73 -6.36 -5.35
CA LEU A 191 20.62 -6.89 -4.00
C LEU A 191 19.38 -7.80 -3.85
N GLY A 192 18.30 -7.53 -4.60
CA GLY A 192 17.10 -8.39 -4.61
C GLY A 192 17.30 -9.72 -5.33
N LEU A 193 18.26 -9.82 -6.27
CA LEU A 193 18.61 -11.07 -6.96
C LEU A 193 19.58 -11.95 -6.15
N SER A 194 20.23 -11.38 -5.14
CA SER A 194 21.21 -12.10 -4.30
C SER A 194 20.64 -12.62 -2.97
N ALA A 195 19.37 -12.36 -2.72
CA ALA A 195 18.61 -12.87 -1.57
C ALA A 195 17.63 -13.94 -1.98
#